data_2d662c14e97f0fc334a49cdc35ecc4ed
#
_entry.id   2d662c14e97f0fc334a49cdc35ecc4ed
#
_cell.length_a   1.000
_cell.length_b   1.000
_cell.length_c   1.000
_cell.angle_alpha   90.00
_cell.angle_beta   90.00
_cell.angle_gamma   90.00
#
_symmetry.space_group_name_H-M   'P 1'
#
loop_
_entity.id
_entity.type
_entity.pdbx_description
1 polymer ?
#
loop_
_entity_poly.entity_id
_entity_poly.type
_entity_poly.pdbx_seq_one_letter_code
_entity_poly.pdbx_strand_id
1 'polypeptide(L)'
;PDNDPKGRVMEPWRMSFDRFIPEGAVFFLPETIPDWKNLDTPVPSRFYSAHMCFTLGQFSEEVQHNPEYYFHGEEISIAVRAFTWGYDLFHPHKTLIWHEYTRKGRTKQWDDDSTWGDKNSHSHLTNRKLFGMDGETQEGHEGIYGFGTERTLRDYEEYSGLLFSKRAIQQHTIDKNYPPNPGIEEFGSEEK
;
A
#
# COMPACT_ATOMS: atom_id res chain seq x y z
N PRO A 1 -7.28 26.15 9.76
CA PRO A 1 -5.92 25.67 9.80
C PRO A 1 -5.05 26.72 9.14
N ASP A 2 -3.99 27.10 9.82
CA ASP A 2 -2.98 27.96 9.22
C ASP A 2 -2.30 27.19 8.10
N ASN A 3 -2.83 27.36 6.90
CA ASN A 3 -2.25 26.81 5.68
C ASN A 3 -0.96 27.56 5.28
N ASP A 4 -0.25 28.07 6.30
CA ASP A 4 1.04 28.73 6.06
C ASP A 4 2.05 27.70 5.58
N PRO A 5 2.60 27.82 4.38
CA PRO A 5 3.70 26.97 3.89
C PRO A 5 4.99 27.11 4.70
N LYS A 6 5.12 28.12 5.55
CA LYS A 6 6.26 28.29 6.44
C LYS A 6 6.27 27.17 7.48
N GLY A 7 7.37 26.41 7.53
CA GLY A 7 7.52 25.27 8.43
C GLY A 7 6.97 23.93 7.93
N ARG A 8 6.45 23.88 6.70
CA ARG A 8 6.08 22.61 6.07
C ARG A 8 7.32 21.83 5.66
N VAL A 9 7.22 20.49 5.80
CA VAL A 9 8.23 19.59 5.23
C VAL A 9 8.18 19.72 3.72
N MET A 10 9.32 20.02 3.11
CA MET A 10 9.43 20.19 1.67
C MET A 10 10.01 18.98 0.96
N GLU A 11 10.52 18.02 1.73
CA GLU A 11 11.01 16.75 1.23
C GLU A 11 9.84 15.87 0.77
N PRO A 12 9.86 15.37 -0.48
CA PRO A 12 8.87 14.40 -0.94
C PRO A 12 9.09 13.07 -0.22
N TRP A 13 7.98 12.37 0.03
CA TRP A 13 8.00 11.10 0.74
C TRP A 13 7.72 9.93 -0.20
N ARG A 14 8.35 8.81 0.11
CA ARG A 14 7.99 7.48 -0.40
C ARG A 14 7.44 6.63 0.74
N MET A 15 6.65 5.64 0.41
CA MET A 15 6.18 4.64 1.37
C MET A 15 7.13 3.45 1.36
N SER A 16 7.68 3.13 2.52
CA SER A 16 8.59 2.00 2.72
C SER A 16 7.95 0.97 3.63
N PHE A 17 8.22 -0.30 3.38
CA PHE A 17 7.73 -1.40 4.22
C PHE A 17 8.12 -1.19 5.68
N ASP A 18 7.17 -1.43 6.57
CA ASP A 18 7.39 -1.44 8.02
C ASP A 18 7.20 -2.86 8.57
N ARG A 19 6.01 -3.45 8.42
CA ARG A 19 5.71 -4.80 8.88
C ARG A 19 4.43 -5.38 8.28
N PHE A 20 4.30 -6.69 8.36
CA PHE A 20 2.98 -7.33 8.36
C PHE A 20 2.36 -7.16 9.74
N ILE A 21 1.11 -6.74 9.84
CA ILE A 21 0.41 -6.72 11.11
C ILE A 21 -0.31 -8.06 11.35
N PRO A 22 -0.41 -8.51 12.62
CA PRO A 22 -1.02 -9.81 12.95
C PRO A 22 -2.42 -9.99 12.37
N GLU A 23 -3.19 -8.93 12.26
CA GLU A 23 -4.56 -8.94 11.79
C GLU A 23 -4.68 -9.23 10.28
N GLY A 24 -3.65 -9.00 9.48
CA GLY A 24 -3.63 -9.39 8.06
C GLY A 24 -3.50 -8.25 7.06
N ALA A 25 -2.81 -7.19 7.41
CA ALA A 25 -2.44 -6.14 6.45
C ALA A 25 -0.93 -5.91 6.43
N VAL A 26 -0.47 -5.17 5.44
CA VAL A 26 0.91 -4.66 5.36
C VAL A 26 0.90 -3.20 5.78
N PHE A 27 1.74 -2.86 6.75
CA PHE A 27 2.02 -1.48 7.10
C PHE A 27 3.26 -1.01 6.38
N PHE A 28 3.17 0.21 5.92
CA PHE A 28 4.30 0.95 5.35
C PHE A 28 4.27 2.37 5.94
N LEU A 29 5.43 2.95 6.06
CA LEU A 29 5.61 4.25 6.67
C LEU A 29 6.27 5.23 5.69
N PRO A 30 5.96 6.52 5.81
CA PRO A 30 6.60 7.53 4.98
C PRO A 30 8.05 7.74 5.40
N GLU A 31 8.91 7.90 4.41
CA GLU A 31 10.27 8.39 4.59
C GLU A 31 10.67 9.34 3.45
N THR A 32 11.61 10.21 3.72
CA THR A 32 12.12 11.13 2.69
C THR A 32 12.77 10.35 1.54
N ILE A 33 12.44 10.71 0.31
CA ILE A 33 13.08 10.14 -0.88
C ILE A 33 14.57 10.52 -0.86
N PRO A 34 15.50 9.54 -0.88
CA PRO A 34 16.92 9.84 -0.93
C PRO A 34 17.28 10.66 -2.16
N ASP A 35 18.17 11.61 -1.99
CA ASP A 35 18.73 12.46 -3.08
C ASP A 35 17.66 13.16 -3.95
N TRP A 36 16.47 13.40 -3.41
CA TRP A 36 15.30 13.92 -4.13
C TRP A 36 15.57 15.23 -4.90
N LYS A 37 16.53 16.04 -4.45
CA LYS A 37 16.87 17.32 -5.09
C LYS A 37 17.52 17.16 -6.47
N ASN A 38 18.12 16.00 -6.71
CA ASN A 38 18.82 15.67 -7.96
C ASN A 38 17.99 14.76 -8.88
N LEU A 39 16.74 14.43 -8.49
CA LEU A 39 15.86 13.59 -9.27
C LEU A 39 15.03 14.42 -10.27
N ASP A 40 14.96 13.94 -11.50
CA ASP A 40 14.15 14.53 -12.57
C ASP A 40 12.85 13.77 -12.82
N THR A 41 12.73 12.56 -12.30
CA THR A 41 11.58 11.66 -12.51
C THR A 41 11.09 11.07 -11.19
N PRO A 42 9.80 10.67 -11.11
CA PRO A 42 9.27 9.91 -10.00
C PRO A 42 10.05 8.61 -9.77
N VAL A 43 10.03 8.12 -8.53
CA VAL A 43 10.71 6.87 -8.16
C VAL A 43 9.73 5.71 -8.10
N PRO A 44 10.13 4.48 -8.48
CA PRO A 44 9.27 3.30 -8.41
C PRO A 44 8.77 3.05 -6.99
N SER A 45 7.51 2.59 -6.89
CA SER A 45 6.87 2.28 -5.63
C SER A 45 6.34 0.85 -5.58
N ARG A 46 6.40 0.24 -4.39
CA ARG A 46 5.68 -1.00 -4.06
C ARG A 46 4.24 -0.73 -3.64
N PHE A 47 4.01 0.44 -3.02
CA PHE A 47 2.80 0.72 -2.29
C PHE A 47 1.99 1.84 -2.92
N TYR A 48 0.68 1.70 -2.85
CA TYR A 48 -0.28 2.76 -3.10
C TYR A 48 -0.56 3.48 -1.78
N SER A 49 -0.64 4.79 -1.81
CA SER A 49 -1.07 5.57 -0.66
C SER A 49 -2.32 6.37 -0.98
N ALA A 50 -3.36 6.18 -0.18
CA ALA A 50 -4.64 6.85 -0.34
C ALA A 50 -4.61 8.36 -0.07
N HIS A 51 -3.49 8.91 0.37
CA HIS A 51 -3.34 10.36 0.55
C HIS A 51 -3.51 11.14 -0.75
N MET A 52 -2.99 10.61 -1.85
CA MET A 52 -3.14 11.16 -3.19
C MET A 52 -2.85 10.09 -4.23
N CYS A 53 -3.73 10.01 -5.22
CA CYS A 53 -3.49 9.26 -6.44
C CYS A 53 -3.68 10.20 -7.64
N PHE A 54 -2.72 10.18 -8.58
CA PHE A 54 -2.84 10.83 -9.87
C PHE A 54 -2.59 9.77 -10.95
N THR A 55 -3.60 9.49 -11.76
CA THR A 55 -3.59 8.41 -12.73
C THR A 55 -4.55 8.69 -13.88
N LEU A 56 -4.67 7.75 -14.82
CA LEU A 56 -5.66 7.82 -15.89
C LEU A 56 -7.06 7.57 -15.33
N GLY A 57 -8.10 8.18 -15.95
CA GLY A 57 -9.49 7.96 -15.55
C GLY A 57 -9.92 6.49 -15.59
N GLN A 58 -9.38 5.72 -16.51
CA GLN A 58 -9.60 4.27 -16.63
C GLN A 58 -9.25 3.50 -15.34
N PHE A 59 -8.28 3.95 -14.59
CA PHE A 59 -7.93 3.34 -13.29
C PHE A 59 -9.13 3.26 -12.34
N SER A 60 -10.00 4.27 -12.33
CA SER A 60 -11.17 4.29 -11.45
C SER A 60 -12.26 3.28 -11.86
N GLU A 61 -12.21 2.79 -13.08
CA GLU A 61 -13.10 1.74 -13.59
C GLU A 61 -12.52 0.35 -13.35
N GLU A 62 -11.20 0.18 -13.53
CA GLU A 62 -10.51 -1.10 -13.44
C GLU A 62 -10.11 -1.46 -12.01
N VAL A 63 -9.69 -0.47 -11.22
CA VAL A 63 -9.21 -0.66 -9.84
C VAL A 63 -10.16 0.03 -8.86
N GLN A 64 -11.41 -0.37 -8.90
CA GLN A 64 -12.43 0.20 -8.03
C GLN A 64 -12.13 -0.06 -6.56
N HIS A 65 -12.46 0.90 -5.71
CA HIS A 65 -12.36 0.72 -4.26
C HIS A 65 -13.37 -0.32 -3.78
N ASN A 66 -12.90 -1.36 -3.14
CA ASN A 66 -13.79 -2.40 -2.61
C ASN A 66 -14.46 -1.89 -1.33
N PRO A 67 -15.80 -1.79 -1.28
CA PRO A 67 -16.55 -1.26 -0.13
C PRO A 67 -16.48 -2.15 1.12
N GLU A 68 -15.98 -3.38 1.01
CA GLU A 68 -15.76 -4.29 2.13
C GLU A 68 -14.58 -3.84 3.02
N TYR A 69 -13.72 -2.93 2.51
CA TYR A 69 -12.64 -2.36 3.32
C TYR A 69 -13.13 -1.13 4.09
N TYR A 70 -12.90 -1.15 5.39
CA TYR A 70 -13.23 -0.04 6.26
C TYR A 70 -12.08 0.94 6.45
N PHE A 71 -10.88 0.45 6.76
CA PHE A 71 -9.73 1.30 7.03
C PHE A 71 -8.40 0.65 6.59
N HIS A 72 -7.93 -0.38 7.31
CA HIS A 72 -6.67 -1.04 6.97
C HIS A 72 -6.85 -2.11 5.91
N GLY A 73 -5.83 -2.26 5.06
CA GLY A 73 -5.76 -3.30 4.04
C GLY A 73 -6.17 -2.84 2.64
N GLU A 74 -6.94 -1.75 2.52
CA GLU A 74 -7.34 -1.24 1.20
C GLU A 74 -6.14 -0.76 0.38
N GLU A 75 -5.19 -0.07 0.97
CA GLU A 75 -4.03 0.48 0.26
C GLU A 75 -3.16 -0.62 -0.35
N ILE A 76 -2.88 -1.71 0.41
CA ILE A 76 -2.12 -2.84 -0.15
C ILE A 76 -2.96 -3.61 -1.18
N SER A 77 -4.26 -3.75 -0.98
CA SER A 77 -5.17 -4.35 -1.95
C SER A 77 -5.16 -3.56 -3.26
N ILE A 78 -5.27 -2.25 -3.20
CA ILE A 78 -5.22 -1.37 -4.38
C ILE A 78 -3.86 -1.46 -5.06
N ALA A 79 -2.76 -1.47 -4.31
CA ALA A 79 -1.41 -1.59 -4.88
C ALA A 79 -1.25 -2.86 -5.71
N VAL A 80 -1.63 -4.01 -5.16
CA VAL A 80 -1.54 -5.31 -5.85
C VAL A 80 -2.48 -5.36 -7.05
N ARG A 81 -3.73 -4.91 -6.88
CA ARG A 81 -4.71 -4.90 -7.95
C ARG A 81 -4.28 -3.98 -9.10
N ALA A 82 -3.81 -2.78 -8.81
CA ALA A 82 -3.27 -1.88 -9.81
C ALA A 82 -2.13 -2.54 -10.59
N PHE A 83 -1.19 -3.17 -9.90
CA PHE A 83 -0.08 -3.85 -10.54
C PHE A 83 -0.55 -5.01 -11.44
N THR A 84 -1.52 -5.79 -10.98
CA THR A 84 -2.07 -6.91 -11.77
C THR A 84 -2.88 -6.44 -12.99
N TRP A 85 -3.43 -5.23 -12.95
CA TRP A 85 -4.05 -4.55 -14.10
C TRP A 85 -3.04 -3.91 -15.06
N GLY A 86 -1.73 -4.02 -14.79
CA GLY A 86 -0.67 -3.48 -15.65
C GLY A 86 -0.21 -2.07 -15.30
N TYR A 87 -0.72 -1.47 -14.22
CA TYR A 87 -0.25 -0.16 -13.76
C TYR A 87 1.05 -0.29 -12.99
N ASP A 88 1.99 0.61 -13.28
CA ASP A 88 3.18 0.79 -12.48
C ASP A 88 2.97 1.89 -11.45
N LEU A 89 3.47 1.67 -10.24
CA LEU A 89 3.32 2.58 -9.12
C LEU A 89 4.58 3.43 -8.95
N PHE A 90 4.39 4.73 -8.70
CA PHE A 90 5.48 5.67 -8.50
C PHE A 90 5.17 6.62 -7.34
N HIS A 91 6.22 7.05 -6.64
CA HIS A 91 6.15 8.21 -5.75
C HIS A 91 6.72 9.44 -6.46
N PRO A 92 6.03 10.59 -6.39
CA PRO A 92 6.53 11.82 -6.99
C PRO A 92 7.81 12.28 -6.27
N HIS A 93 8.84 12.65 -7.04
CA HIS A 93 10.11 13.18 -6.53
C HIS A 93 10.02 14.64 -6.08
N LYS A 94 8.85 15.25 -6.20
CA LYS A 94 8.54 16.63 -5.77
C LYS A 94 7.34 16.61 -4.85
N THR A 95 7.35 17.48 -3.84
CA THR A 95 6.20 17.65 -2.96
C THR A 95 5.07 18.33 -3.72
N LEU A 96 3.95 17.64 -3.90
CA LEU A 96 2.77 18.12 -4.63
C LEU A 96 1.67 18.57 -3.70
N ILE A 97 1.52 17.87 -2.55
CA ILE A 97 0.48 18.13 -1.55
C ILE A 97 1.04 17.98 -0.14
N TRP A 98 0.31 18.49 0.82
CA TRP A 98 0.55 18.28 2.24
C TRP A 98 -0.70 17.72 2.89
N HIS A 99 -0.53 16.69 3.70
CA HIS A 99 -1.62 16.08 4.45
C HIS A 99 -1.63 16.62 5.89
N GLU A 100 -2.80 17.09 6.33
CA GLU A 100 -3.00 17.55 7.71
C GLU A 100 -3.34 16.36 8.62
N TYR A 101 -2.43 16.03 9.52
CA TYR A 101 -2.59 14.93 10.48
C TYR A 101 -3.17 15.37 11.83
N THR A 102 -3.33 16.66 12.08
CA THR A 102 -3.86 17.15 13.34
C THR A 102 -5.30 16.69 13.52
N ARG A 103 -5.52 15.91 14.58
CA ARG A 103 -6.85 15.36 14.92
C ARG A 103 -7.54 16.11 16.06
N LYS A 104 -6.90 17.17 16.56
CA LYS A 104 -7.43 17.96 17.69
C LYS A 104 -8.69 18.70 17.26
N GLY A 105 -9.76 18.50 18.03
CA GLY A 105 -11.03 19.21 17.84
C GLY A 105 -11.89 18.75 16.66
N ARG A 106 -11.59 17.59 16.04
CA ARG A 106 -12.47 16.98 15.02
C ARG A 106 -12.85 15.56 15.38
N THR A 107 -14.08 15.18 15.07
CA THR A 107 -14.58 13.82 15.16
C THR A 107 -13.82 12.92 14.17
N LYS A 108 -13.42 11.75 14.63
CA LYS A 108 -12.77 10.74 13.80
C LYS A 108 -13.82 9.75 13.29
N GLN A 109 -13.53 9.07 12.20
CA GLN A 109 -14.42 8.11 11.60
C GLN A 109 -14.90 7.05 12.62
N TRP A 110 -14.02 6.55 13.46
CA TRP A 110 -14.37 5.55 14.49
C TRP A 110 -15.05 6.13 15.73
N ASP A 111 -15.13 7.44 15.87
CA ASP A 111 -15.91 8.09 16.94
C ASP A 111 -17.42 8.11 16.56
N ASP A 112 -17.75 8.09 15.27
CA ASP A 112 -19.12 8.13 14.75
C ASP A 112 -19.71 6.74 14.44
N ASP A 113 -18.89 5.71 14.39
CA ASP A 113 -19.30 4.36 13.99
C ASP A 113 -19.02 3.35 15.10
N SER A 114 -20.04 2.96 15.87
CA SER A 114 -19.90 1.99 16.94
C SER A 114 -19.56 0.56 16.43
N THR A 115 -19.68 0.31 15.12
CA THR A 115 -19.37 -0.99 14.49
C THR A 115 -17.99 -1.02 13.84
N TRP A 116 -17.20 0.03 14.01
CA TRP A 116 -15.91 0.17 13.34
C TRP A 116 -14.96 -1.01 13.59
N GLY A 117 -14.99 -1.59 14.79
CA GLY A 117 -14.12 -2.72 15.14
C GLY A 117 -14.43 -3.97 14.32
N ASP A 118 -15.72 -4.29 14.14
CA ASP A 118 -16.16 -5.42 13.34
C ASP A 118 -15.86 -5.20 11.87
N LYS A 119 -16.10 -3.99 11.36
CA LYS A 119 -15.78 -3.61 9.98
C LYS A 119 -14.29 -3.70 9.70
N ASN A 120 -13.46 -3.24 10.63
CA ASN A 120 -12.00 -3.32 10.50
C ASN A 120 -11.51 -4.78 10.55
N SER A 121 -12.08 -5.60 11.42
CA SER A 121 -11.79 -7.04 11.48
C SER A 121 -12.18 -7.75 10.19
N HIS A 122 -13.33 -7.38 9.60
CA HIS A 122 -13.78 -7.89 8.31
C HIS A 122 -12.79 -7.47 7.18
N SER A 123 -12.35 -6.23 7.15
CA SER A 123 -11.33 -5.76 6.19
C SER A 123 -10.05 -6.60 6.26
N HIS A 124 -9.59 -6.92 7.46
CA HIS A 124 -8.39 -7.75 7.64
C HIS A 124 -8.61 -9.18 7.15
N LEU A 125 -9.78 -9.78 7.41
CA LEU A 125 -10.11 -11.10 6.89
C LEU A 125 -10.19 -11.10 5.37
N THR A 126 -10.84 -10.10 4.78
CA THR A 126 -10.93 -9.92 3.32
C THR A 126 -9.52 -9.86 2.72
N ASN A 127 -8.62 -9.15 3.36
CA ASN A 127 -7.24 -9.03 2.92
C ASN A 127 -6.46 -10.35 3.02
N ARG A 128 -6.61 -11.09 4.16
CA ARG A 128 -5.98 -12.42 4.29
C ARG A 128 -6.46 -13.39 3.22
N LYS A 129 -7.76 -13.40 2.94
CA LYS A 129 -8.34 -14.23 1.88
C LYS A 129 -7.87 -13.81 0.49
N LEU A 130 -7.85 -12.51 0.20
CA LEU A 130 -7.39 -12.02 -1.10
C LEU A 130 -5.97 -12.50 -1.42
N PHE A 131 -5.10 -12.55 -0.42
CA PHE A 131 -3.69 -12.92 -0.57
C PHE A 131 -3.34 -14.35 -0.11
N GLY A 132 -4.29 -15.14 0.34
CA GLY A 132 -4.05 -16.49 0.86
C GLY A 132 -3.13 -16.50 2.08
N MET A 133 -3.24 -15.49 2.96
CA MET A 133 -2.41 -15.38 4.16
C MET A 133 -2.87 -16.36 5.24
N ASP A 134 -1.93 -16.80 6.09
CA ASP A 134 -2.21 -17.62 7.30
C ASP A 134 -2.96 -18.93 7.01
N GLY A 135 -2.82 -19.47 5.82
CA GLY A 135 -3.51 -20.69 5.39
C GLY A 135 -4.96 -20.48 4.98
N GLU A 136 -5.43 -19.24 4.90
CA GLU A 136 -6.73 -18.93 4.29
C GLU A 136 -6.76 -19.38 2.83
N THR A 137 -7.89 -19.91 2.41
CA THR A 137 -8.12 -20.15 0.97
C THR A 137 -8.23 -18.81 0.25
N GLN A 138 -7.52 -18.67 -0.86
CA GLN A 138 -7.56 -17.43 -1.64
C GLN A 138 -8.96 -17.23 -2.23
N GLU A 139 -9.58 -16.12 -1.87
CA GLU A 139 -10.91 -15.71 -2.31
C GLU A 139 -10.93 -14.21 -2.68
N GLY A 140 -11.91 -13.79 -3.48
CA GLY A 140 -12.08 -12.38 -3.84
C GLY A 140 -11.07 -11.85 -4.87
N HIS A 141 -10.29 -12.73 -5.49
CA HIS A 141 -9.32 -12.39 -6.54
C HIS A 141 -9.97 -12.27 -7.93
N GLU A 142 -11.23 -12.59 -8.06
CA GLU A 142 -12.04 -12.46 -9.28
C GLU A 142 -13.05 -11.32 -9.17
N GLY A 143 -13.59 -10.89 -10.32
CA GLY A 143 -14.59 -9.84 -10.39
C GLY A 143 -14.03 -8.42 -10.29
N ILE A 144 -14.90 -7.43 -10.12
CA ILE A 144 -14.56 -5.99 -10.20
C ILE A 144 -13.63 -5.51 -9.09
N TYR A 145 -13.56 -6.25 -7.99
CA TYR A 145 -12.64 -5.96 -6.86
C TYR A 145 -11.47 -6.94 -6.81
N GLY A 146 -11.34 -7.81 -7.82
CA GLY A 146 -10.29 -8.80 -7.93
C GLY A 146 -9.02 -8.29 -8.60
N PHE A 147 -8.17 -9.25 -8.95
CA PHE A 147 -6.94 -8.96 -9.67
C PHE A 147 -7.21 -8.70 -11.16
N GLY A 148 -6.32 -7.95 -11.79
CA GLY A 148 -6.26 -7.82 -13.23
C GLY A 148 -5.68 -9.08 -13.89
N THR A 149 -5.54 -9.03 -15.21
CA THR A 149 -5.08 -10.16 -16.03
C THR A 149 -3.73 -9.93 -16.70
N GLU A 150 -3.14 -8.74 -16.54
CA GLU A 150 -1.87 -8.39 -17.19
C GLU A 150 -0.66 -8.96 -16.44
N ARG A 151 -0.77 -9.06 -15.10
CA ARG A 151 0.25 -9.62 -14.21
C ARG A 151 -0.42 -10.42 -13.10
N THR A 152 0.29 -11.37 -12.53
CA THR A 152 -0.20 -12.22 -11.44
C THR A 152 0.12 -11.63 -10.07
N LEU A 153 -0.51 -12.17 -9.01
CA LEU A 153 -0.09 -11.90 -7.63
C LEU A 153 1.39 -12.28 -7.42
N ARG A 154 1.82 -13.38 -8.04
CA ARG A 154 3.22 -13.82 -7.96
C ARG A 154 4.18 -12.81 -8.56
N ASP A 155 3.84 -12.20 -9.69
CA ASP A 155 4.65 -11.14 -10.29
C ASP A 155 4.76 -9.92 -9.36
N TYR A 156 3.70 -9.59 -8.61
CA TYR A 156 3.78 -8.53 -7.60
C TYR A 156 4.66 -8.93 -6.42
N GLU A 157 4.54 -10.16 -5.93
CA GLU A 157 5.40 -10.67 -4.85
C GLU A 157 6.88 -10.59 -5.24
N GLU A 158 7.21 -10.98 -6.48
CA GLU A 158 8.56 -10.88 -7.02
C GLU A 158 9.01 -9.43 -7.18
N TYR A 159 8.17 -8.57 -7.72
CA TYR A 159 8.44 -7.14 -7.87
C TYR A 159 8.67 -6.45 -6.51
N SER A 160 7.81 -6.74 -5.55
CA SER A 160 7.80 -6.06 -4.26
C SER A 160 8.74 -6.66 -3.22
N GLY A 161 9.09 -7.95 -3.36
CA GLY A 161 9.82 -8.70 -2.35
C GLY A 161 8.98 -9.09 -1.13
N LEU A 162 7.65 -9.11 -1.28
CA LEU A 162 6.70 -9.56 -0.25
C LEU A 162 6.18 -10.95 -0.64
N LEU A 163 6.11 -11.88 0.29
CA LEU A 163 5.42 -13.15 0.10
C LEU A 163 4.27 -13.23 1.11
N PHE A 164 3.06 -12.95 0.64
CA PHE A 164 1.89 -12.78 1.50
C PHE A 164 1.52 -14.05 2.25
N SER A 165 1.50 -15.19 1.58
CA SER A 165 1.08 -16.47 2.18
C SER A 165 1.92 -16.89 3.40
N LYS A 166 3.15 -16.41 3.48
CA LYS A 166 4.10 -16.69 4.58
C LYS A 166 4.45 -15.46 5.41
N ARG A 167 3.91 -14.30 5.06
CA ARG A 167 4.31 -13.01 5.63
C ARG A 167 5.82 -12.79 5.61
N ALA A 168 6.48 -13.29 4.58
CA ALA A 168 7.92 -13.19 4.43
C ALA A 168 8.29 -11.99 3.56
N ILE A 169 9.52 -11.51 3.74
CA ILE A 169 10.03 -10.33 3.05
C ILE A 169 11.48 -10.53 2.64
N GLN A 170 11.84 -9.99 1.49
CA GLN A 170 13.22 -10.00 1.02
C GLN A 170 14.05 -8.88 1.64
N GLN A 171 15.34 -9.15 1.85
CA GLN A 171 16.28 -8.18 2.43
C GLN A 171 16.33 -6.87 1.64
N HIS A 172 16.27 -6.93 0.32
CA HIS A 172 16.23 -5.75 -0.55
C HIS A 172 15.08 -4.77 -0.19
N THR A 173 13.93 -5.29 0.25
CA THR A 173 12.79 -4.49 0.68
C THR A 173 12.96 -3.98 2.11
N ILE A 174 13.55 -4.80 3.01
CA ILE A 174 13.93 -4.39 4.37
C ILE A 174 14.92 -3.23 4.31
N ASP A 175 15.89 -3.31 3.42
CA ASP A 175 16.90 -2.27 3.19
C ASP A 175 16.35 -1.03 2.48
N LYS A 176 15.05 -1.04 2.18
CA LYS A 176 14.33 0.08 1.55
C LYS A 176 14.85 0.44 0.15
N ASN A 177 15.44 -0.51 -0.55
CA ASN A 177 15.81 -0.33 -1.94
C ASN A 177 14.58 -0.23 -2.83
N TYR A 178 14.69 0.46 -3.96
CA TYR A 178 13.57 0.59 -4.90
C TYR A 178 13.22 -0.75 -5.57
N PRO A 179 11.93 -0.97 -5.88
CA PRO A 179 11.54 -2.09 -6.72
C PRO A 179 11.98 -1.82 -8.20
N PRO A 180 12.05 -2.83 -9.05
CA PRO A 180 11.82 -4.23 -8.74
C PRO A 180 12.93 -4.83 -7.86
N ASN A 181 12.58 -5.88 -7.11
CA ASN A 181 13.59 -6.65 -6.40
C ASN A 181 14.47 -7.44 -7.41
N PRO A 182 15.73 -7.74 -7.06
CA PRO A 182 16.68 -8.36 -7.99
C PRO A 182 16.43 -9.86 -8.27
N GLY A 183 15.25 -10.34 -8.00
CA GLY A 183 14.83 -11.75 -8.12
C GLY A 183 14.56 -12.37 -6.75
N ILE A 184 13.89 -13.52 -6.74
CA ILE A 184 13.63 -14.25 -5.51
C ILE A 184 14.85 -15.12 -5.22
N GLU A 185 15.72 -14.61 -4.38
CA GLU A 185 16.67 -15.48 -3.72
C GLU A 185 16.05 -15.90 -2.42
N GLU A 186 15.91 -16.05 -1.48
CA GLU A 186 15.20 -16.54 -0.32
C GLU A 186 14.37 -15.45 0.39
N PHE A 187 13.10 -15.72 0.66
CA PHE A 187 12.35 -14.91 1.61
C PHE A 187 12.80 -15.25 3.02
N GLY A 188 13.34 -14.29 3.74
CA GLY A 188 13.57 -14.43 5.17
C GLY A 188 12.25 -14.70 5.91
N SER A 189 12.26 -15.51 6.96
CA SER A 189 11.14 -15.58 7.88
C SER A 189 11.17 -14.35 8.79
N GLU A 190 10.02 -13.68 8.98
CA GLU A 190 9.92 -12.75 10.09
C GLU A 190 10.19 -13.51 11.40
N GLU A 191 11.31 -13.25 12.03
CA GLU A 191 11.45 -13.58 13.44
C GLU A 191 10.62 -12.60 14.26
N LYS A 192 9.78 -13.15 15.09
CA LYS A 192 8.74 -12.58 15.94
C LYS A 192 9.16 -11.39 16.78
#